data_7e4c67c1f9ffdd3c23ae25856188a6e5
#
_entry.id   7e4c67c1f9ffdd3c23ae25856188a6e5
#
_cell.length_a   1.000
_cell.length_b   1.000
_cell.length_c   1.000
_cell.angle_alpha   90.00
_cell.angle_beta   90.00
_cell.angle_gamma   90.00
#
_symmetry.space_group_name_H-M   'P 1'
#
loop_
_entity.id
_entity.type
_entity.pdbx_description
1 polymer ?
#
loop_
_entity_poly.entity_id
_entity_poly.type
_entity_poly.pdbx_seq_one_letter_code
_entity_poly.pdbx_strand_id
1 'polypeptide(L)'
;MKKVLGLAISFCMLFGTVFAKGVYDGDIQLHLGLGLDSAKAVAEVPYLEDSVKCTMESGSTTVDFELSTWHLFDVNDLIGVGFNLGFSGGIGKTSNMTVSSVPMPSDWLSFAGHFNGLIGPAVGFTLNDVIKFDLAVGLAYGFDLYSYEYEIVTANYRSTTADAFMIFGAGFGCDVQAKFFPKSVVSPVLGYRLSSIFSSEVISSNEMIELLSGYWNSVNYIANEIYLGVSFNW
;
A
#
# COMPACT_ATOMS: atom_id res chain seq x y z
N MET A 1 -19.91 13.66 -12.96
CA MET A 1 -19.27 13.03 -14.11
C MET A 1 -18.66 14.02 -15.11
N LYS A 2 -19.43 15.01 -15.71
CA LYS A 2 -18.86 15.96 -16.72
C LYS A 2 -17.66 16.78 -16.23
N LYS A 3 -17.61 17.19 -14.96
CA LYS A 3 -16.49 17.96 -14.39
C LYS A 3 -15.22 17.11 -14.21
N VAL A 4 -15.38 15.83 -13.86
CA VAL A 4 -14.25 14.89 -13.69
C VAL A 4 -13.66 14.52 -15.07
N LEU A 5 -14.52 14.33 -16.07
CA LEU A 5 -14.09 14.10 -17.45
C LEU A 5 -13.35 15.32 -18.04
N GLY A 6 -13.84 16.53 -17.75
CA GLY A 6 -13.16 17.78 -18.16
C GLY A 6 -11.78 17.93 -17.52
N LEU A 7 -11.64 17.59 -16.22
CA LEU A 7 -10.36 17.62 -15.51
C LEU A 7 -9.38 16.58 -16.08
N ALA A 8 -9.85 15.36 -16.35
CA ALA A 8 -9.05 14.29 -16.96
C ALA A 8 -8.58 14.66 -18.37
N ILE A 9 -9.45 15.24 -19.19
CA ILE A 9 -9.08 15.70 -20.54
C ILE A 9 -8.08 16.86 -20.48
N SER A 10 -8.29 17.84 -19.59
CA SER A 10 -7.33 18.95 -19.38
C SER A 10 -5.98 18.46 -18.89
N PHE A 11 -5.97 17.46 -18.01
CA PHE A 11 -4.76 16.80 -17.53
C PHE A 11 -4.05 16.07 -18.68
N CYS A 12 -4.77 15.28 -19.49
CA CYS A 12 -4.21 14.64 -20.67
C CYS A 12 -3.69 15.61 -21.72
N MET A 13 -4.36 16.77 -21.92
CA MET A 13 -3.88 17.80 -22.86
C MET A 13 -2.63 18.53 -22.32
N LEU A 14 -2.57 18.82 -21.01
CA LEU A 14 -1.37 19.37 -20.37
C LEU A 14 -0.17 18.42 -20.51
N PHE A 15 -0.38 17.14 -20.24
CA PHE A 15 0.66 16.13 -20.48
C PHE A 15 1.04 16.04 -21.95
N GLY A 16 0.07 15.98 -22.88
CA GLY A 16 0.34 15.90 -24.33
C GLY A 16 1.20 17.03 -24.86
N THR A 17 1.13 18.26 -24.28
CA THR A 17 1.96 19.38 -24.68
C THR A 17 3.37 19.35 -24.10
N VAL A 18 3.56 18.73 -22.93
CA VAL A 18 4.87 18.52 -22.30
C VAL A 18 5.65 17.43 -23.04
N PHE A 19 4.99 16.35 -23.46
CA PHE A 19 5.58 15.25 -24.22
C PHE A 19 6.18 15.67 -25.59
N ALA A 20 5.81 16.84 -26.10
CA ALA A 20 6.24 17.25 -27.44
C ALA A 20 7.66 17.86 -27.51
N LYS A 21 8.38 18.08 -26.39
CA LYS A 21 9.67 18.78 -26.37
C LYS A 21 10.72 18.27 -25.39
N GLY A 22 10.38 17.36 -24.48
CA GLY A 22 11.31 16.92 -23.41
C GLY A 22 12.19 15.73 -23.81
N VAL A 23 13.35 15.65 -23.21
CA VAL A 23 14.13 14.41 -23.18
C VAL A 23 13.38 13.42 -22.28
N TYR A 24 13.17 12.22 -22.78
CA TYR A 24 12.53 11.16 -22.03
C TYR A 24 13.53 10.51 -21.08
N ASP A 25 13.18 10.43 -19.80
CA ASP A 25 13.91 9.70 -18.77
C ASP A 25 12.99 8.59 -18.21
N GLY A 26 13.27 7.35 -18.62
CA GLY A 26 12.53 6.18 -18.18
C GLY A 26 13.42 5.22 -17.42
N ASP A 27 12.81 4.51 -16.47
CA ASP A 27 13.51 3.44 -15.77
C ASP A 27 12.58 2.29 -15.34
N ILE A 28 13.20 1.18 -15.01
CA ILE A 28 12.61 0.08 -14.25
C ILE A 28 13.42 -0.07 -12.98
N GLN A 29 12.74 -0.21 -11.87
CA GLN A 29 13.35 -0.30 -10.55
C GLN A 29 12.95 -1.58 -9.85
N LEU A 30 13.91 -2.17 -9.13
CA LEU A 30 13.71 -3.30 -8.24
C LEU A 30 14.11 -2.89 -6.84
N HIS A 31 13.22 -3.07 -5.89
CA HIS A 31 13.43 -2.66 -4.50
C HIS A 31 13.25 -3.83 -3.55
N LEU A 32 13.94 -3.72 -2.40
CA LEU A 32 13.75 -4.53 -1.21
C LEU A 32 13.47 -3.57 -0.05
N GLY A 33 12.37 -3.81 0.65
CA GLY A 33 11.88 -2.91 1.69
C GLY A 33 11.57 -3.60 3.01
N LEU A 34 11.26 -2.76 3.98
CA LEU A 34 10.65 -3.13 5.24
C LEU A 34 9.33 -2.39 5.35
N GLY A 35 8.25 -3.17 5.45
CA GLY A 35 6.89 -2.68 5.62
C GLY A 35 6.45 -2.64 7.08
N LEU A 36 5.70 -1.61 7.42
CA LEU A 36 4.98 -1.45 8.68
C LEU A 36 3.54 -1.12 8.35
N ASP A 37 2.67 -2.11 8.44
CA ASP A 37 1.29 -1.96 8.03
C ASP A 37 0.37 -1.91 9.23
N SER A 38 -0.74 -1.20 9.08
CA SER A 38 -1.79 -1.13 10.08
C SER A 38 -3.15 -1.17 9.41
N ALA A 39 -4.06 -1.94 9.97
CA ALA A 39 -5.42 -2.05 9.50
C ALA A 39 -6.41 -1.75 10.63
N LYS A 40 -7.53 -1.16 10.26
CA LYS A 40 -8.66 -0.91 11.14
C LYS A 40 -9.97 -1.19 10.41
N ALA A 41 -10.79 -2.03 11.03
CA ALA A 41 -12.15 -2.31 10.58
C ALA A 41 -13.14 -2.01 11.69
N VAL A 42 -14.23 -1.33 11.36
CA VAL A 42 -15.30 -0.97 12.30
C VAL A 42 -16.62 -1.45 11.75
N ALA A 43 -17.31 -2.29 12.50
CA ALA A 43 -18.67 -2.75 12.22
C ALA A 43 -19.64 -2.17 13.26
N GLU A 44 -20.86 -1.86 12.84
CA GLU A 44 -21.97 -1.48 13.70
C GLU A 44 -23.13 -2.44 13.49
N VAL A 45 -23.35 -3.30 14.47
CA VAL A 45 -24.39 -4.32 14.44
C VAL A 45 -25.63 -3.82 15.17
N PRO A 46 -26.81 -3.79 14.53
CA PRO A 46 -28.05 -3.44 15.19
C PRO A 46 -28.35 -4.40 16.35
N TYR A 47 -28.63 -3.87 17.53
CA TYR A 47 -28.99 -4.65 18.71
C TYR A 47 -30.12 -3.98 19.46
N LEU A 48 -31.33 -4.54 19.40
CA LEU A 48 -32.58 -3.95 19.96
C LEU A 48 -32.86 -2.57 19.37
N GLU A 49 -32.88 -1.53 20.20
CA GLU A 49 -33.11 -0.12 19.81
C GLU A 49 -31.80 0.66 19.57
N ASP A 50 -30.64 0.01 19.82
CA ASP A 50 -29.31 0.59 19.70
C ASP A 50 -28.43 -0.16 18.67
N SER A 51 -27.18 0.23 18.56
CA SER A 51 -26.15 -0.50 17.81
C SER A 51 -24.97 -0.84 18.69
N VAL A 52 -24.38 -2.01 18.46
CA VAL A 52 -23.12 -2.44 19.08
C VAL A 52 -21.99 -2.24 18.10
N LYS A 53 -20.99 -1.49 18.53
CA LYS A 53 -19.78 -1.22 17.73
C LYS A 53 -18.71 -2.28 18.01
N CYS A 54 -18.30 -2.99 16.98
CA CYS A 54 -17.16 -3.89 17.00
C CYS A 54 -16.00 -3.26 16.22
N THR A 55 -14.83 -3.17 16.84
CA THR A 55 -13.62 -2.62 16.20
C THR A 55 -12.56 -3.69 16.18
N MET A 56 -11.94 -3.88 15.02
CA MET A 56 -10.79 -4.73 14.83
C MET A 56 -9.61 -3.87 14.35
N GLU A 57 -8.49 -3.97 15.05
CA GLU A 57 -7.25 -3.28 14.69
C GLU A 57 -6.11 -4.29 14.64
N SER A 58 -5.24 -4.17 13.65
CA SER A 58 -4.08 -5.03 13.50
C SER A 58 -2.91 -4.26 12.94
N GLY A 59 -1.72 -4.76 13.18
CA GLY A 59 -0.48 -4.27 12.60
C GLY A 59 0.43 -5.41 12.20
N SER A 60 1.28 -5.18 11.22
CA SER A 60 2.26 -6.15 10.75
C SER A 60 3.63 -5.51 10.50
N THR A 61 4.63 -6.38 10.42
CA THR A 61 5.96 -6.06 9.93
C THR A 61 6.30 -7.04 8.83
N THR A 62 6.66 -6.52 7.66
CA THR A 62 6.89 -7.31 6.44
C THR A 62 8.27 -7.04 5.85
N VAL A 63 8.74 -7.97 5.07
CA VAL A 63 9.83 -7.77 4.11
C VAL A 63 9.18 -7.67 2.74
N ASP A 64 9.45 -6.59 2.04
CA ASP A 64 8.74 -6.20 0.84
C ASP A 64 9.64 -6.28 -0.38
N PHE A 65 9.04 -6.70 -1.50
CA PHE A 65 9.64 -6.67 -2.82
C PHE A 65 8.79 -5.76 -3.69
N GLU A 66 9.45 -4.86 -4.41
CA GLU A 66 8.79 -3.95 -5.30
C GLU A 66 9.39 -3.96 -6.69
N LEU A 67 8.50 -3.85 -7.69
CA LEU A 67 8.82 -3.53 -9.07
C LEU A 67 8.11 -2.22 -9.41
N SER A 68 8.86 -1.20 -9.82
CA SER A 68 8.29 0.06 -10.27
C SER A 68 8.91 0.54 -11.58
N THR A 69 8.20 1.45 -12.25
CA THR A 69 8.69 2.13 -13.43
C THR A 69 8.30 3.60 -13.36
N TRP A 70 9.25 4.46 -13.71
CA TRP A 70 9.09 5.90 -13.75
C TRP A 70 9.29 6.38 -15.18
N HIS A 71 8.36 7.17 -15.65
CA HIS A 71 8.37 7.73 -16.99
C HIS A 71 8.29 9.23 -16.87
N LEU A 72 9.44 9.89 -16.87
CA LEU A 72 9.56 11.33 -16.73
C LEU A 72 9.98 11.96 -18.05
N PHE A 73 9.50 13.16 -18.30
CA PHE A 73 9.85 14.01 -19.43
C PHE A 73 10.40 15.30 -18.89
N ASP A 74 11.63 15.62 -19.24
CA ASP A 74 12.29 16.81 -18.76
C ASP A 74 11.61 18.06 -19.30
N VAL A 75 11.08 18.88 -18.40
CA VAL A 75 10.58 20.22 -18.71
C VAL A 75 11.75 21.18 -18.86
N ASN A 76 12.78 20.98 -18.05
CA ASN A 76 14.05 21.68 -18.08
C ASN A 76 15.13 20.80 -17.39
N ASP A 77 16.37 21.30 -17.31
CA ASP A 77 17.51 20.58 -16.72
C ASP A 77 17.32 20.17 -15.25
N LEU A 78 16.34 20.76 -14.53
CA LEU A 78 16.11 20.51 -13.11
C LEU A 78 14.83 19.71 -12.84
N ILE A 79 13.84 19.81 -13.73
CA ILE A 79 12.48 19.30 -13.46
C ILE A 79 12.02 18.38 -14.59
N GLY A 80 11.67 17.16 -14.24
CA GLY A 80 10.92 16.23 -15.07
C GLY A 80 9.50 16.03 -14.55
N VAL A 81 8.55 15.80 -15.43
CA VAL A 81 7.16 15.45 -15.09
C VAL A 81 6.69 14.25 -15.88
N GLY A 82 5.83 13.44 -15.27
CA GLY A 82 5.39 12.22 -15.93
C GLY A 82 4.48 11.38 -15.06
N PHE A 83 4.74 10.09 -15.02
CA PHE A 83 3.96 9.14 -14.21
C PHE A 83 4.84 8.04 -13.64
N ASN A 84 4.33 7.44 -12.57
CA ASN A 84 4.87 6.23 -11.93
C ASN A 84 3.82 5.12 -11.97
N LEU A 85 4.30 3.90 -12.11
CA LEU A 85 3.54 2.67 -11.89
C LEU A 85 4.41 1.74 -11.06
N GLY A 86 3.91 1.34 -9.90
CA GLY A 86 4.62 0.45 -9.00
C GLY A 86 3.73 -0.62 -8.40
N PHE A 87 4.32 -1.78 -8.11
CA PHE A 87 3.70 -2.91 -7.43
C PHE A 87 4.63 -3.38 -6.33
N SER A 88 4.13 -3.46 -5.11
CA SER A 88 4.85 -4.06 -3.99
C SER A 88 4.09 -5.24 -3.42
N GLY A 89 4.82 -6.20 -2.88
CA GLY A 89 4.26 -7.32 -2.14
C GLY A 89 5.18 -7.67 -0.99
N GLY A 90 4.60 -7.85 0.19
CA GLY A 90 5.32 -8.14 1.42
C GLY A 90 4.84 -9.41 2.09
N ILE A 91 5.75 -10.07 2.78
CA ILE A 91 5.47 -11.20 3.67
C ILE A 91 6.15 -10.97 5.01
N GLY A 92 5.48 -11.34 6.07
CA GLY A 92 6.01 -11.13 7.42
C GLY A 92 5.14 -11.70 8.52
N LYS A 93 5.06 -10.96 9.61
CA LYS A 93 4.35 -11.38 10.81
C LYS A 93 3.37 -10.31 11.28
N THR A 94 2.19 -10.75 11.71
CA THR A 94 1.26 -9.90 12.49
C THR A 94 1.93 -9.52 13.80
N SER A 95 2.08 -8.23 14.06
CA SER A 95 2.79 -7.71 15.25
C SER A 95 1.87 -7.44 16.41
N ASN A 96 0.63 -7.03 16.14
CA ASN A 96 -0.43 -6.81 17.12
C ASN A 96 -1.79 -7.02 16.49
N MET A 97 -2.78 -7.33 17.32
CA MET A 97 -4.18 -7.42 16.94
C MET A 97 -5.06 -7.17 18.16
N THR A 98 -6.12 -6.39 17.98
CA THR A 98 -7.16 -6.15 18.99
C THR A 98 -8.54 -6.36 18.39
N VAL A 99 -9.45 -6.91 19.16
CA VAL A 99 -10.86 -7.05 18.83
C VAL A 99 -11.68 -6.39 19.93
N SER A 100 -12.45 -5.36 19.60
CA SER A 100 -13.22 -4.55 20.56
C SER A 100 -12.39 -4.09 21.77
N SER A 101 -11.18 -3.59 21.48
CA SER A 101 -10.17 -3.14 22.46
C SER A 101 -9.57 -4.24 23.35
N VAL A 102 -9.88 -5.49 23.10
CA VAL A 102 -9.24 -6.63 23.79
C VAL A 102 -8.05 -7.10 22.95
N PRO A 103 -6.80 -7.00 23.48
CA PRO A 103 -5.64 -7.45 22.74
C PRO A 103 -5.62 -8.98 22.64
N MET A 104 -5.25 -9.48 21.46
CA MET A 104 -4.98 -10.89 21.26
C MET A 104 -3.58 -11.24 21.82
N PRO A 105 -3.41 -12.43 22.40
CA PRO A 105 -2.10 -12.90 22.85
C PRO A 105 -1.06 -12.86 21.71
N SER A 106 0.15 -12.43 22.01
CA SER A 106 1.21 -12.28 21.00
C SER A 106 1.72 -13.59 20.40
N ASP A 107 1.55 -14.69 21.13
CA ASP A 107 1.84 -16.07 20.71
C ASP A 107 0.81 -16.63 19.72
N TRP A 108 -0.37 -16.00 19.63
CA TRP A 108 -1.39 -16.33 18.64
C TRP A 108 -1.14 -15.64 17.29
N LEU A 109 -0.39 -14.53 17.28
CA LEU A 109 -0.17 -13.74 16.06
C LEU A 109 0.82 -14.45 15.14
N SER A 110 0.41 -14.66 13.90
CA SER A 110 1.08 -15.50 12.95
C SER A 110 1.49 -14.72 11.71
N PHE A 111 1.14 -15.19 10.53
CA PHE A 111 1.55 -14.64 9.25
C PHE A 111 0.84 -13.32 8.92
N ALA A 112 1.56 -12.44 8.26
CA ALA A 112 0.99 -11.28 7.59
C ALA A 112 1.54 -11.19 6.16
N GLY A 113 0.77 -10.61 5.26
CA GLY A 113 1.20 -10.34 3.90
C GLY A 113 0.34 -9.29 3.25
N HIS A 114 0.93 -8.53 2.33
CA HIS A 114 0.20 -7.54 1.55
C HIS A 114 0.60 -7.58 0.07
N PHE A 115 -0.24 -6.97 -0.73
CA PHE A 115 0.07 -6.60 -2.10
C PHE A 115 -0.54 -5.23 -2.38
N ASN A 116 0.28 -4.31 -2.89
CA ASN A 116 -0.11 -2.95 -3.18
C ASN A 116 0.34 -2.54 -4.58
N GLY A 117 -0.51 -1.80 -5.29
CA GLY A 117 -0.18 -1.11 -6.51
C GLY A 117 -0.37 0.39 -6.35
N LEU A 118 0.50 1.17 -6.97
CA LEU A 118 0.41 2.63 -7.06
C LEU A 118 0.53 3.05 -8.52
N ILE A 119 -0.40 3.88 -8.96
CA ILE A 119 -0.34 4.53 -10.28
C ILE A 119 -0.69 6.00 -10.15
N GLY A 120 0.14 6.87 -10.68
CA GLY A 120 -0.15 8.30 -10.63
C GLY A 120 0.86 9.21 -11.29
N PRO A 121 0.55 10.50 -11.35
CA PRO A 121 1.49 11.53 -11.78
C PRO A 121 2.75 11.54 -10.92
N ALA A 122 3.85 11.88 -11.57
CA ALA A 122 5.16 11.93 -10.94
C ALA A 122 5.91 13.21 -11.34
N VAL A 123 6.79 13.67 -10.47
CA VAL A 123 7.71 14.77 -10.71
C VAL A 123 9.10 14.40 -10.23
N GLY A 124 10.12 14.70 -11.03
CA GLY A 124 11.53 14.50 -10.69
C GLY A 124 12.24 15.84 -10.55
N PHE A 125 13.15 15.93 -9.58
CA PHE A 125 14.02 17.08 -9.34
C PHE A 125 15.48 16.65 -9.39
N THR A 126 16.18 16.99 -10.46
CA THR A 126 17.60 16.73 -10.63
C THR A 126 18.41 17.85 -9.98
N LEU A 127 19.03 17.57 -8.83
CA LEU A 127 19.87 18.55 -8.16
C LEU A 127 21.23 18.71 -8.87
N ASN A 128 21.81 17.57 -9.28
CA ASN A 128 23.10 17.50 -9.94
C ASN A 128 23.30 16.11 -10.55
N ASP A 129 24.47 15.81 -11.06
CA ASP A 129 24.80 14.52 -11.65
C ASP A 129 24.88 13.37 -10.64
N VAL A 130 24.77 13.68 -9.33
CA VAL A 130 24.89 12.68 -8.24
C VAL A 130 23.55 12.32 -7.66
N ILE A 131 22.59 13.28 -7.54
CA ILE A 131 21.31 13.05 -6.84
C ILE A 131 20.15 13.64 -7.65
N LYS A 132 19.11 12.82 -7.79
CA LYS A 132 17.77 13.16 -8.27
C LYS A 132 16.74 12.72 -7.23
N PHE A 133 15.75 13.55 -6.97
CA PHE A 133 14.58 13.20 -6.16
C PHE A 133 13.37 13.03 -7.06
N ASP A 134 12.64 11.95 -6.87
CA ASP A 134 11.38 11.69 -7.56
C ASP A 134 10.25 11.57 -6.53
N LEU A 135 9.10 12.12 -6.86
CA LEU A 135 7.86 12.07 -6.10
C LEU A 135 6.72 11.63 -7.01
N ALA A 136 5.97 10.62 -6.60
CA ALA A 136 4.70 10.24 -7.20
C ALA A 136 3.58 10.33 -6.17
N VAL A 137 2.38 10.68 -6.63
CA VAL A 137 1.15 10.60 -5.86
C VAL A 137 0.06 10.03 -6.76
N GLY A 138 -0.81 9.18 -6.23
CA GLY A 138 -1.78 8.58 -7.13
C GLY A 138 -2.80 7.66 -6.46
N LEU A 139 -3.45 6.87 -7.29
CA LEU A 139 -4.37 5.83 -6.87
C LEU A 139 -3.57 4.63 -6.37
N ALA A 140 -3.88 4.20 -5.16
CA ALA A 140 -3.38 2.96 -4.60
C ALA A 140 -4.49 1.92 -4.58
N TYR A 141 -4.13 0.65 -4.77
CA TYR A 141 -5.04 -0.49 -4.65
C TYR A 141 -4.26 -1.69 -4.15
N GLY A 142 -4.95 -2.57 -3.44
CA GLY A 142 -4.30 -3.75 -2.94
C GLY A 142 -5.10 -4.48 -1.87
N PHE A 143 -4.42 -5.38 -1.21
CA PHE A 143 -4.95 -6.09 -0.05
C PHE A 143 -3.90 -6.24 1.03
N ASP A 144 -4.38 -6.43 2.26
CA ASP A 144 -3.60 -6.75 3.42
C ASP A 144 -4.22 -7.97 4.13
N LEU A 145 -3.38 -8.93 4.49
CA LEU A 145 -3.75 -10.22 5.09
C LEU A 145 -3.10 -10.35 6.45
N TYR A 146 -3.91 -10.68 7.44
CA TYR A 146 -3.47 -10.97 8.80
C TYR A 146 -3.96 -12.35 9.21
N SER A 147 -3.09 -13.13 9.82
CA SER A 147 -3.46 -14.43 10.37
C SER A 147 -3.10 -14.55 11.85
N TYR A 148 -3.84 -15.40 12.53
CA TYR A 148 -3.63 -15.74 13.93
C TYR A 148 -3.97 -17.21 14.17
N GLU A 149 -3.29 -17.80 15.12
CA GLU A 149 -3.47 -19.19 15.51
C GLU A 149 -3.88 -19.24 16.99
N TYR A 150 -4.81 -20.08 17.33
CA TYR A 150 -5.23 -20.27 18.70
C TYR A 150 -5.49 -21.75 19.01
N GLU A 151 -5.35 -22.08 20.27
CA GLU A 151 -5.52 -23.44 20.73
C GLU A 151 -6.91 -23.62 21.34
N ILE A 152 -7.68 -24.58 20.81
CA ILE A 152 -8.94 -25.01 21.40
C ILE A 152 -8.63 -26.17 22.35
N VAL A 153 -8.78 -25.92 23.65
CA VAL A 153 -8.57 -26.95 24.70
C VAL A 153 -9.90 -27.25 25.35
N THR A 154 -10.32 -28.50 25.23
CA THR A 154 -11.45 -29.04 25.96
C THR A 154 -10.98 -30.23 26.85
N ALA A 155 -11.82 -30.74 27.72
CA ALA A 155 -11.45 -31.82 28.64
C ALA A 155 -10.87 -33.06 27.91
N ASN A 156 -11.24 -33.29 26.64
CA ASN A 156 -10.89 -34.49 25.88
C ASN A 156 -10.25 -34.19 24.52
N TYR A 157 -9.99 -32.90 24.18
CA TYR A 157 -9.53 -32.52 22.86
C TYR A 157 -8.66 -31.28 22.92
N ARG A 158 -7.56 -31.33 22.18
CA ARG A 158 -6.67 -30.18 21.98
C ARG A 158 -6.40 -30.07 20.48
N SER A 159 -6.66 -28.91 19.91
CA SER A 159 -6.41 -28.62 18.50
C SER A 159 -5.94 -27.20 18.32
N THR A 160 -4.98 -26.98 17.45
CA THR A 160 -4.60 -25.65 16.96
C THR A 160 -5.45 -25.31 15.74
N THR A 161 -6.05 -24.15 15.76
CA THR A 161 -6.84 -23.62 14.65
C THR A 161 -6.20 -22.31 14.19
N ALA A 162 -6.09 -22.12 12.89
CA ALA A 162 -5.59 -20.88 12.28
C ALA A 162 -6.75 -20.19 11.57
N ASP A 163 -6.91 -18.92 11.85
CA ASP A 163 -7.83 -18.04 11.15
C ASP A 163 -7.09 -16.88 10.50
N ALA A 164 -7.69 -16.33 9.46
CA ALA A 164 -7.16 -15.18 8.75
C ALA A 164 -8.26 -14.21 8.37
N PHE A 165 -7.92 -12.94 8.25
CA PHE A 165 -8.76 -11.96 7.61
C PHE A 165 -7.96 -11.12 6.61
N MET A 166 -8.64 -10.68 5.57
CA MET A 166 -8.08 -9.88 4.49
C MET A 166 -8.92 -8.62 4.28
N ILE A 167 -8.25 -7.50 4.13
CA ILE A 167 -8.83 -6.23 3.72
C ILE A 167 -8.37 -5.98 2.28
N PHE A 168 -9.32 -5.73 1.41
CA PHE A 168 -9.07 -5.46 0.00
C PHE A 168 -9.76 -4.16 -0.40
N GLY A 169 -9.09 -3.31 -1.17
CA GLY A 169 -9.69 -2.05 -1.57
C GLY A 169 -8.83 -1.18 -2.47
N ALA A 170 -9.24 0.09 -2.54
CA ALA A 170 -8.55 1.13 -3.28
C ALA A 170 -8.49 2.43 -2.45
N GLY A 171 -7.54 3.28 -2.77
CA GLY A 171 -7.33 4.53 -2.04
C GLY A 171 -6.28 5.41 -2.71
N PHE A 172 -5.44 6.01 -1.89
CA PHE A 172 -4.40 6.92 -2.36
C PHE A 172 -3.04 6.53 -1.80
N GLY A 173 -2.01 6.85 -2.55
CA GLY A 173 -0.64 6.63 -2.13
C GLY A 173 0.31 7.70 -2.61
N CYS A 174 1.48 7.71 -2.01
CA CYS A 174 2.62 8.49 -2.47
C CYS A 174 3.89 7.66 -2.39
N ASP A 175 4.83 7.99 -3.26
CA ASP A 175 6.15 7.40 -3.33
C ASP A 175 7.17 8.51 -3.47
N VAL A 176 8.17 8.52 -2.60
CA VAL A 176 9.25 9.52 -2.57
C VAL A 176 10.57 8.79 -2.58
N GLN A 177 11.44 9.12 -3.52
CA GLN A 177 12.75 8.48 -3.62
C GLN A 177 13.88 9.45 -3.90
N ALA A 178 15.08 9.04 -3.49
CA ALA A 178 16.34 9.61 -3.92
C ALA A 178 17.06 8.59 -4.82
N LYS A 179 17.35 8.98 -6.05
CA LYS A 179 18.14 8.21 -7.02
C LYS A 179 19.56 8.78 -7.05
N PHE A 180 20.55 7.93 -6.85
CA PHE A 180 21.96 8.31 -6.86
C PHE A 180 22.58 8.00 -8.22
N PHE A 181 23.38 8.93 -8.74
CA PHE A 181 24.00 8.85 -10.07
C PHE A 181 22.97 8.63 -11.20
N PRO A 182 21.97 9.53 -11.34
CA PRO A 182 20.82 9.31 -12.22
C PRO A 182 21.17 9.16 -13.71
N LYS A 183 22.36 9.64 -14.12
CA LYS A 183 22.88 9.49 -15.49
C LYS A 183 23.56 8.15 -15.75
N SER A 184 23.71 7.30 -14.75
CA SER A 184 24.27 5.96 -14.89
C SER A 184 23.22 5.00 -15.42
N VAL A 185 23.63 3.96 -16.16
CA VAL A 185 22.74 2.88 -16.60
C VAL A 185 22.09 2.16 -15.41
N VAL A 186 22.82 2.09 -14.29
CA VAL A 186 22.33 1.51 -13.02
C VAL A 186 22.53 2.54 -11.91
N SER A 187 21.48 2.86 -11.19
CA SER A 187 21.45 3.86 -10.13
C SER A 187 20.91 3.26 -8.83
N PRO A 188 21.61 3.37 -7.69
CA PRO A 188 21.05 3.06 -6.40
C PRO A 188 19.86 3.99 -6.08
N VAL A 189 18.87 3.43 -5.41
CA VAL A 189 17.65 4.15 -4.99
C VAL A 189 17.41 3.90 -3.50
N LEU A 190 17.00 4.95 -2.80
CA LEU A 190 16.47 4.91 -1.44
C LEU A 190 15.13 5.62 -1.45
N GLY A 191 14.08 4.99 -0.92
CA GLY A 191 12.76 5.60 -0.94
C GLY A 191 11.86 5.21 0.21
N TYR A 192 10.70 5.86 0.20
CA TYR A 192 9.61 5.64 1.14
C TYR A 192 8.29 5.68 0.37
N ARG A 193 7.46 4.67 0.60
CA ARG A 193 6.10 4.58 0.06
C ARG A 193 5.09 4.56 1.18
N LEU A 194 4.00 5.28 0.98
CA LEU A 194 2.82 5.28 1.82
C LEU A 194 1.61 4.96 0.94
N SER A 195 0.80 3.99 1.35
CA SER A 195 -0.50 3.70 0.74
C SER A 195 -1.58 3.69 1.81
N SER A 196 -2.69 4.37 1.54
CA SER A 196 -3.88 4.37 2.38
C SER A 196 -5.04 3.82 1.57
N ILE A 197 -5.52 2.64 1.94
CA ILE A 197 -6.52 1.86 1.21
C ILE A 197 -7.81 1.82 2.03
N PHE A 198 -8.93 2.02 1.36
CA PHE A 198 -10.27 1.98 1.95
C PHE A 198 -11.04 0.81 1.35
N SER A 199 -11.82 0.15 2.18
CA SER A 199 -12.68 -0.96 1.78
C SER A 199 -14.04 -0.84 2.46
N SER A 200 -15.02 -1.53 1.91
CA SER A 200 -16.32 -1.75 2.55
C SER A 200 -16.47 -3.18 3.10
N GLU A 201 -15.45 -4.02 2.90
CA GLU A 201 -15.55 -5.45 3.23
C GLU A 201 -14.27 -5.97 3.89
N VAL A 202 -14.46 -6.92 4.80
CA VAL A 202 -13.43 -7.77 5.36
C VAL A 202 -13.78 -9.20 4.98
N ILE A 203 -12.85 -9.90 4.38
CA ILE A 203 -12.96 -11.33 4.07
C ILE A 203 -12.26 -12.08 5.19
N SER A 204 -12.93 -13.06 5.79
CA SER A 204 -12.36 -13.81 6.90
C SER A 204 -12.68 -15.30 6.81
N SER A 205 -11.78 -16.13 7.29
CA SER A 205 -12.04 -17.54 7.55
C SER A 205 -12.76 -17.79 8.89
N ASN A 206 -12.82 -16.78 9.76
CA ASN A 206 -13.48 -16.87 11.05
C ASN A 206 -14.98 -16.59 10.93
N GLU A 207 -15.81 -17.57 11.33
CA GLU A 207 -17.26 -17.47 11.24
C GLU A 207 -17.84 -16.26 12.01
N MET A 208 -17.25 -15.88 13.16
CA MET A 208 -17.71 -14.70 13.91
C MET A 208 -17.45 -13.39 13.17
N ILE A 209 -16.33 -13.28 12.47
CA ILE A 209 -16.01 -12.10 11.65
C ILE A 209 -16.88 -12.11 10.38
N GLU A 210 -17.14 -13.28 9.81
CA GLU A 210 -18.02 -13.46 8.65
C GLU A 210 -19.48 -13.04 8.98
N LEU A 211 -19.96 -13.28 10.20
CA LEU A 211 -21.26 -12.80 10.68
C LEU A 211 -21.37 -11.26 10.69
N LEU A 212 -20.26 -10.54 10.71
CA LEU A 212 -20.23 -9.07 10.60
C LEU A 212 -20.30 -8.60 9.13
N SER A 213 -20.31 -9.52 8.17
CA SER A 213 -20.44 -9.19 6.75
C SER A 213 -21.72 -8.37 6.52
N GLY A 214 -21.58 -7.25 5.83
CA GLY A 214 -22.67 -6.29 5.62
C GLY A 214 -22.88 -5.24 6.72
N TYR A 215 -22.16 -5.35 7.84
CA TYR A 215 -22.18 -4.35 8.94
C TYR A 215 -20.92 -3.50 9.04
N TRP A 216 -19.95 -3.71 8.14
CA TRP A 216 -18.73 -2.91 8.11
C TRP A 216 -18.99 -1.49 7.64
N ASN A 217 -18.77 -0.50 8.53
CA ASN A 217 -19.00 0.91 8.25
C ASN A 217 -17.74 1.62 7.76
N SER A 218 -16.58 1.21 8.25
CA SER A 218 -15.30 1.70 7.77
C SER A 218 -14.25 0.61 7.88
N VAL A 219 -13.56 0.37 6.79
CA VAL A 219 -12.45 -0.55 6.71
C VAL A 219 -11.33 0.15 5.98
N ASN A 220 -10.17 0.25 6.60
CA ASN A 220 -9.00 0.84 5.99
C ASN A 220 -7.73 0.13 6.44
N TYR A 221 -6.72 0.16 5.59
CA TYR A 221 -5.36 -0.14 6.01
C TYR A 221 -4.38 0.89 5.47
N ILE A 222 -3.26 1.03 6.17
CA ILE A 222 -2.16 1.91 5.81
C ILE A 222 -0.92 1.05 5.73
N ALA A 223 -0.30 1.04 4.56
CA ALA A 223 1.00 0.40 4.33
C ALA A 223 2.08 1.48 4.26
N ASN A 224 3.13 1.30 5.06
CA ASN A 224 4.32 2.14 5.08
C ASN A 224 5.52 1.28 4.74
N GLU A 225 6.29 1.67 3.75
CA GLU A 225 7.45 0.93 3.29
C GLU A 225 8.67 1.85 3.19
N ILE A 226 9.79 1.44 3.77
CA ILE A 226 11.10 2.03 3.51
C ILE A 226 11.89 1.03 2.68
N TYR A 227 12.39 1.45 1.55
CA TYR A 227 13.04 0.55 0.61
C TYR A 227 14.42 1.04 0.12
N LEU A 228 15.25 0.08 -0.25
CA LEU A 228 16.48 0.26 -0.99
C LEU A 228 16.37 -0.50 -2.31
N GLY A 229 16.95 0.03 -3.38
CA GLY A 229 16.83 -0.63 -4.66
C GLY A 229 17.84 -0.19 -5.69
N VAL A 230 17.60 -0.67 -6.89
CA VAL A 230 18.35 -0.29 -8.08
C VAL A 230 17.40 0.11 -9.19
N SER A 231 17.76 1.18 -9.88
CA SER A 231 17.08 1.69 -11.06
C SER A 231 17.93 1.38 -12.29
N PHE A 232 17.30 0.85 -13.32
CA PHE A 232 17.87 0.63 -14.64
C PHE A 232 17.34 1.70 -15.57
N ASN A 233 18.18 2.67 -15.93
CA ASN A 233 17.81 3.85 -16.71
C ASN A 233 18.03 3.61 -18.21
N TRP A 234 17.18 4.15 -19.09
CA TRP A 234 17.30 4.16 -20.54
C TRP A 234 16.89 5.46 -21.18
#